data_d3e497578d5ce014ed1161f78cf4f256
#
_entry.id   d3e497578d5ce014ed1161f78cf4f256
#
_cell.length_a   1.000
_cell.length_b   1.000
_cell.length_c   1.000
_cell.angle_alpha   90.00
_cell.angle_beta   90.00
_cell.angle_gamma   90.00
#
_symmetry.space_group_name_H-M   'P 1'
#
loop_
_entity.id
_entity.type
_entity.pdbx_description
1 polymer ?
#
loop_
_entity_poly.entity_id
_entity_poly.type
_entity_poly.pdbx_seq_one_letter_code
_entity_poly.pdbx_strand_id
1 'polypeptide(L)'
;METAGLMRAKGGIRAGINLASRINWAPPVAGARSANAGSVVLLASNTINLQYNEIKLMRIASWNVNSLKVRLPQILDWLARHQPDALCLQELKLEDANFPQAELQAAGYAAAFSGQKTYNGVAILSRVPAANVLCGIPAYEDPQRRVISADIGGVRLVCAYVPNGQSLNSDKYRYKLDWLAAFGAWLERELAAHPRLAVLGDYNIAPEDRDVHDPKAWEGQVLVSPQERAAFRRLIALGFKDSFRLFEQAEKSYTWWDYRMNGFKRNLGLRIDHILLSPSLAANCSACSIDLEPRRNERPSDHAPVVAEINL
;
A
#
# COMPACT_ATOMS: atom_id res chain seq x y z
N MET A 1 3.52 54.22 -35.60
CA MET A 1 4.14 55.14 -34.64
C MET A 1 4.34 54.31 -33.43
N GLU A 2 5.41 53.95 -33.24
CA GLU A 2 6.75 54.04 -32.61
C GLU A 2 6.85 52.95 -31.55
N THR A 3 7.66 51.99 -31.75
CA THR A 3 9.10 51.78 -31.55
C THR A 3 9.50 51.60 -30.11
N ALA A 4 9.94 50.41 -29.82
CA ALA A 4 11.26 49.98 -29.40
C ALA A 4 11.61 50.10 -27.92
N GLY A 5 12.20 49.04 -27.42
CA GLY A 5 13.02 49.05 -26.18
C GLY A 5 13.49 47.68 -25.77
N LEU A 6 14.49 47.19 -26.45
CA LEU A 6 15.33 46.04 -26.09
C LEU A 6 16.16 46.37 -24.83
N MET A 7 16.26 45.44 -23.86
CA MET A 7 17.53 45.28 -23.13
C MET A 7 17.72 43.83 -22.63
N ARG A 8 18.78 43.24 -23.14
CA ARG A 8 19.41 41.99 -22.70
C ARG A 8 20.15 42.22 -21.38
N ALA A 9 20.11 41.28 -20.46
CA ALA A 9 21.21 41.04 -19.54
C ALA A 9 21.52 39.54 -19.45
N LYS A 10 22.68 39.19 -19.94
CA LYS A 10 23.35 37.89 -19.79
C LYS A 10 23.95 37.82 -18.38
N GLY A 11 23.94 36.69 -17.74
CA GLY A 11 24.69 36.40 -16.54
C GLY A 11 24.62 34.92 -16.22
N GLY A 12 25.47 34.14 -16.87
CA GLY A 12 25.66 32.74 -16.53
C GLY A 12 26.64 32.59 -15.38
N ILE A 13 26.33 31.68 -14.45
CA ILE A 13 27.36 31.09 -13.58
C ILE A 13 27.13 29.58 -13.62
N ARG A 14 28.02 28.89 -14.33
CA ARG A 14 28.26 27.46 -14.21
C ARG A 14 29.26 27.27 -13.06
N ALA A 15 28.91 26.54 -12.02
CA ALA A 15 29.86 25.97 -11.10
C ALA A 15 29.80 24.43 -11.26
N GLY A 16 30.74 23.93 -12.08
CA GLY A 16 31.09 22.53 -12.12
C GLY A 16 32.08 22.20 -11.02
N ILE A 17 31.75 21.29 -10.13
CA ILE A 17 32.70 20.70 -9.19
C ILE A 17 33.09 19.33 -9.74
N ASN A 18 34.32 19.29 -10.29
CA ASN A 18 34.97 18.08 -10.75
C ASN A 18 35.94 17.66 -9.62
N LEU A 19 35.63 16.61 -8.88
CA LEU A 19 36.51 16.01 -7.90
C LEU A 19 36.96 14.62 -8.38
N ALA A 20 37.98 14.59 -9.22
CA ALA A 20 38.80 13.42 -9.48
C ALA A 20 40.03 13.46 -8.60
N SER A 21 40.00 12.84 -7.42
CA SER A 21 41.22 12.61 -6.62
C SER A 21 41.84 11.27 -7.02
N ARG A 22 42.92 11.35 -7.78
CA ARG A 22 43.85 10.24 -8.04
C ARG A 22 44.65 9.95 -6.78
N ILE A 23 44.48 8.74 -6.23
CA ILE A 23 45.38 8.23 -5.19
C ILE A 23 46.59 7.61 -5.87
N ASN A 24 47.74 8.24 -5.72
CA ASN A 24 49.05 7.68 -6.10
C ASN A 24 49.53 6.75 -4.98
N TRP A 25 49.75 5.50 -5.33
CA TRP A 25 50.39 4.51 -4.45
C TRP A 25 51.88 4.44 -4.76
N ALA A 26 52.75 4.69 -3.74
CA ALA A 26 54.17 4.46 -3.81
C ALA A 26 54.58 3.44 -2.74
N PRO A 27 55.44 2.45 -3.08
CA PRO A 27 55.85 1.41 -2.14
C PRO A 27 56.97 1.91 -1.18
N PRO A 28 57.11 1.27 0.01
CA PRO A 28 58.09 1.72 1.00
C PRO A 28 59.52 1.23 0.67
N VAL A 29 60.46 2.14 0.84
CA VAL A 29 61.91 1.85 0.80
C VAL A 29 62.36 1.44 2.20
N ALA A 30 63.11 0.33 2.27
CA ALA A 30 63.75 -0.17 3.48
C ALA A 30 65.11 0.58 3.74
N GLY A 31 65.35 0.88 5.01
CA GLY A 31 66.72 1.15 5.40
C GLY A 31 66.94 1.98 6.68
N ALA A 32 67.53 1.30 7.68
CA ALA A 32 68.48 1.79 8.69
C ALA A 32 68.00 2.35 10.05
N ARG A 33 68.50 1.68 11.04
CA ARG A 33 68.48 1.80 12.50
C ARG A 33 68.83 3.17 13.05
N SER A 34 68.17 3.60 14.14
CA SER A 34 68.86 3.88 15.42
C SER A 34 67.85 4.29 16.51
N ALA A 35 68.16 3.92 17.75
CA ALA A 35 67.32 4.08 18.94
C ALA A 35 67.27 5.56 19.39
N ASN A 36 66.08 6.02 19.84
CA ASN A 36 66.00 6.78 21.11
C ASN A 36 64.56 6.84 21.60
N ALA A 37 64.39 6.77 22.91
CA ALA A 37 63.18 6.81 23.64
C ALA A 37 62.44 8.16 23.49
N GLY A 38 61.12 8.12 23.30
CA GLY A 38 60.33 9.33 23.34
C GLY A 38 58.89 9.12 22.92
N SER A 39 58.00 9.08 23.89
CA SER A 39 56.55 9.38 23.84
C SER A 39 55.74 8.75 22.71
N VAL A 40 55.08 7.65 23.03
CA VAL A 40 53.96 7.11 22.22
C VAL A 40 52.78 8.03 22.35
N VAL A 41 52.55 8.87 21.35
CA VAL A 41 51.26 9.56 21.16
C VAL A 41 50.31 8.53 20.55
N LEU A 42 49.41 7.98 21.36
CA LEU A 42 48.25 7.21 20.86
C LEU A 42 47.33 8.17 20.11
N LEU A 43 47.46 8.19 18.79
CA LEU A 43 46.43 8.75 17.93
C LEU A 43 45.25 7.78 17.99
N ALA A 44 44.22 8.14 18.78
CA ALA A 44 42.93 7.47 18.73
C ALA A 44 42.37 7.62 17.30
N SER A 45 42.45 6.55 16.53
CA SER A 45 41.75 6.45 15.25
C SER A 45 40.26 6.43 15.55
N ASN A 46 39.58 7.59 15.44
CA ASN A 46 38.13 7.67 15.38
C ASN A 46 37.66 6.94 14.11
N THR A 47 37.43 5.64 14.22
CA THR A 47 36.72 4.89 13.21
C THR A 47 35.25 5.33 13.27
N ILE A 48 34.86 6.23 12.38
CA ILE A 48 33.46 6.56 12.18
C ILE A 48 32.84 5.29 11.63
N ASN A 49 32.17 4.50 12.49
CA ASN A 49 31.29 3.41 12.10
C ASN A 49 30.07 4.04 11.43
N LEU A 50 30.16 4.26 10.13
CA LEU A 50 28.98 4.51 9.29
C LEU A 50 28.19 3.20 9.28
N GLN A 51 27.25 3.05 10.21
CA GLN A 51 26.19 2.06 10.06
C GLN A 51 25.37 2.50 8.85
N TYR A 52 25.65 1.89 7.70
CA TYR A 52 24.70 1.90 6.59
C TYR A 52 23.49 1.11 7.08
N ASN A 53 22.44 1.81 7.50
CA ASN A 53 21.14 1.17 7.63
C ASN A 53 20.78 0.70 6.21
N GLU A 54 20.84 -0.59 5.98
CA GLU A 54 20.30 -1.16 4.75
C GLU A 54 18.82 -0.77 4.67
N ILE A 55 18.49 0.03 3.66
CA ILE A 55 17.10 0.40 3.38
C ILE A 55 16.37 -0.90 3.05
N LYS A 56 15.48 -1.33 3.95
CA LYS A 56 14.68 -2.52 3.77
C LYS A 56 13.45 -2.18 2.94
N LEU A 57 13.38 -2.69 1.72
CA LEU A 57 12.17 -2.61 0.91
C LEU A 57 11.07 -3.49 1.52
N MET A 58 9.91 -2.89 1.81
CA MET A 58 8.69 -3.60 2.22
C MET A 58 7.66 -3.53 1.08
N ARG A 59 7.23 -4.68 0.61
CA ARG A 59 6.17 -4.81 -0.41
C ARG A 59 4.88 -5.26 0.26
N ILE A 60 3.84 -4.41 0.20
CA ILE A 60 2.51 -4.70 0.72
C ILE A 60 1.48 -4.71 -0.40
N ALA A 61 0.47 -5.57 -0.27
CA ALA A 61 -0.56 -5.70 -1.31
C ALA A 61 -1.96 -5.84 -0.71
N SER A 62 -2.96 -5.49 -1.50
CA SER A 62 -4.39 -5.69 -1.22
C SER A 62 -5.06 -6.40 -2.39
N TRP A 63 -5.89 -7.40 -2.10
CA TRP A 63 -6.66 -8.12 -3.11
C TRP A 63 -8.00 -8.63 -2.57
N ASN A 64 -9.10 -8.11 -3.06
CA ASN A 64 -10.40 -8.74 -2.88
C ASN A 64 -10.44 -10.00 -3.75
N VAL A 65 -10.53 -11.16 -3.12
CA VAL A 65 -10.42 -12.46 -3.81
C VAL A 65 -11.78 -13.06 -4.17
N ASN A 66 -12.87 -12.43 -3.76
CA ASN A 66 -14.23 -12.88 -4.07
C ASN A 66 -14.41 -14.41 -3.89
N SER A 67 -14.11 -14.92 -2.72
CA SER A 67 -14.00 -16.30 -2.25
C SER A 67 -12.56 -16.87 -2.27
N LEU A 68 -11.98 -16.96 -1.07
CA LEU A 68 -10.65 -17.54 -0.86
C LEU A 68 -10.57 -18.99 -1.35
N LYS A 69 -11.57 -19.81 -1.03
CA LYS A 69 -11.61 -21.22 -1.46
C LYS A 69 -11.48 -21.39 -2.98
N VAL A 70 -12.13 -20.52 -3.74
CA VAL A 70 -12.12 -20.60 -5.21
C VAL A 70 -10.80 -20.11 -5.79
N ARG A 71 -10.18 -19.11 -5.16
CA ARG A 71 -8.98 -18.43 -5.67
C ARG A 71 -7.69 -18.89 -5.00
N LEU A 72 -7.74 -19.83 -4.05
CA LEU A 72 -6.56 -20.29 -3.32
C LEU A 72 -5.38 -20.69 -4.25
N PRO A 73 -5.58 -21.47 -5.32
CA PRO A 73 -4.48 -21.80 -6.23
C PRO A 73 -3.85 -20.57 -6.88
N GLN A 74 -4.68 -19.58 -7.26
CA GLN A 74 -4.21 -18.33 -7.88
C GLN A 74 -3.46 -17.46 -6.87
N ILE A 75 -3.90 -17.45 -5.60
CA ILE A 75 -3.24 -16.72 -4.51
C ILE A 75 -1.88 -17.35 -4.24
N LEU A 76 -1.78 -18.66 -4.11
CA LEU A 76 -0.51 -19.38 -3.88
C LEU A 76 0.49 -19.14 -5.01
N ASP A 77 0.05 -19.21 -6.26
CA ASP A 77 0.87 -18.89 -7.43
C ASP A 77 1.32 -17.42 -7.43
N TRP A 78 0.42 -16.49 -7.10
CA TRP A 78 0.73 -15.07 -7.01
C TRP A 78 1.74 -14.78 -5.88
N LEU A 79 1.58 -15.38 -4.70
CA LEU A 79 2.51 -15.28 -3.58
C LEU A 79 3.90 -15.82 -3.94
N ALA A 80 3.97 -16.93 -4.66
CA ALA A 80 5.25 -17.52 -5.11
C ALA A 80 5.99 -16.60 -6.08
N ARG A 81 5.28 -15.91 -6.99
CA ARG A 81 5.88 -15.01 -7.99
C ARG A 81 6.25 -13.64 -7.43
N HIS A 82 5.38 -13.03 -6.62
CA HIS A 82 5.53 -11.64 -6.18
C HIS A 82 6.18 -11.50 -4.81
N GLN A 83 6.12 -12.53 -3.97
CA GLN A 83 6.73 -12.60 -2.64
C GLN A 83 6.53 -11.32 -1.80
N PRO A 84 5.30 -10.79 -1.64
CA PRO A 84 5.07 -9.60 -0.82
C PRO A 84 5.43 -9.89 0.65
N ASP A 85 5.82 -8.86 1.41
CA ASP A 85 5.99 -8.99 2.86
C ASP A 85 4.64 -9.17 3.56
N ALA A 86 3.57 -8.54 3.01
CA ALA A 86 2.20 -8.76 3.46
C ALA A 86 1.19 -8.62 2.32
N LEU A 87 0.12 -9.44 2.38
CA LEU A 87 -1.04 -9.40 1.48
C LEU A 87 -2.33 -9.34 2.31
N CYS A 88 -3.09 -8.26 2.15
CA CYS A 88 -4.42 -8.09 2.71
C CYS A 88 -5.48 -8.66 1.77
N LEU A 89 -6.30 -9.58 2.27
CA LEU A 89 -7.37 -10.22 1.50
C LEU A 89 -8.74 -9.77 1.98
N GLN A 90 -9.67 -9.59 1.06
CA GLN A 90 -11.08 -9.29 1.34
C GLN A 90 -11.97 -10.32 0.65
N GLU A 91 -13.20 -10.44 1.13
CA GLU A 91 -14.20 -11.40 0.67
C GLU A 91 -13.75 -12.87 0.72
N LEU A 92 -13.26 -13.29 1.89
CA LEU A 92 -12.86 -14.69 2.10
C LEU A 92 -14.01 -15.67 1.86
N LYS A 93 -15.24 -15.28 2.27
CA LYS A 93 -16.51 -16.04 2.13
C LYS A 93 -16.44 -17.43 2.74
N LEU A 94 -15.67 -17.59 3.82
CA LEU A 94 -15.55 -18.83 4.58
C LEU A 94 -15.40 -18.55 6.07
N GLU A 95 -15.78 -19.52 6.89
CA GLU A 95 -15.59 -19.48 8.35
C GLU A 95 -14.14 -19.79 8.73
N ASP A 96 -13.70 -19.32 9.90
CA ASP A 96 -12.34 -19.50 10.40
C ASP A 96 -11.91 -20.97 10.44
N ALA A 97 -12.82 -21.90 10.77
CA ALA A 97 -12.56 -23.34 10.78
C ALA A 97 -12.17 -23.92 9.41
N ASN A 98 -12.50 -23.23 8.31
CA ASN A 98 -12.22 -23.65 6.95
C ASN A 98 -11.09 -22.86 6.30
N PHE A 99 -10.37 -22.03 7.08
CA PHE A 99 -9.31 -21.21 6.54
C PHE A 99 -8.11 -22.10 6.16
N PRO A 100 -7.53 -21.95 4.95
CA PRO A 100 -6.47 -22.84 4.43
C PRO A 100 -5.10 -22.47 5.01
N GLN A 101 -4.98 -22.54 6.34
CA GLN A 101 -3.78 -22.10 7.07
C GLN A 101 -2.56 -22.94 6.74
N ALA A 102 -2.73 -24.26 6.57
CA ALA A 102 -1.64 -25.18 6.29
C ALA A 102 -1.01 -24.91 4.91
N GLU A 103 -1.85 -24.68 3.88
CA GLU A 103 -1.40 -24.39 2.53
C GLU A 103 -0.64 -23.05 2.44
N LEU A 104 -1.16 -22.03 3.15
CA LEU A 104 -0.51 -20.71 3.20
C LEU A 104 0.81 -20.77 3.98
N GLN A 105 0.85 -21.53 5.08
CA GLN A 105 2.08 -21.76 5.85
C GLN A 105 3.13 -22.52 5.03
N ALA A 106 2.73 -23.51 4.26
CA ALA A 106 3.62 -24.22 3.33
C ALA A 106 4.17 -23.30 2.23
N ALA A 107 3.42 -22.25 1.85
CA ALA A 107 3.88 -21.20 0.94
C ALA A 107 4.76 -20.12 1.63
N GLY A 108 5.05 -20.25 2.92
CA GLY A 108 5.91 -19.34 3.68
C GLY A 108 5.20 -18.13 4.29
N TYR A 109 3.86 -18.19 4.45
CA TYR A 109 3.06 -17.08 5.00
C TYR A 109 2.32 -17.49 6.26
N ALA A 110 2.53 -16.73 7.34
CA ALA A 110 1.63 -16.69 8.47
C ALA A 110 0.34 -15.95 8.11
N ALA A 111 -0.77 -16.24 8.80
CA ALA A 111 -2.05 -15.60 8.55
C ALA A 111 -2.72 -15.14 9.84
N ALA A 112 -3.17 -13.89 9.86
CA ALA A 112 -4.18 -13.38 10.79
C ALA A 112 -5.47 -13.20 10.00
N PHE A 113 -6.61 -13.73 10.48
CA PHE A 113 -7.85 -13.75 9.72
C PHE A 113 -9.08 -13.62 10.61
N SER A 114 -10.17 -13.17 10.02
CA SER A 114 -11.50 -13.10 10.62
C SER A 114 -12.52 -13.44 9.54
N GLY A 115 -12.95 -14.69 9.53
CA GLY A 115 -13.82 -15.26 8.51
C GLY A 115 -15.29 -15.12 8.82
N GLN A 116 -16.12 -15.21 7.79
CA GLN A 116 -17.58 -15.25 7.90
C GLN A 116 -18.14 -16.15 6.80
N LYS A 117 -19.10 -16.98 7.15
CA LYS A 117 -19.75 -17.89 6.22
C LYS A 117 -20.46 -17.12 5.11
N THR A 118 -20.27 -17.55 3.88
CA THR A 118 -20.96 -17.06 2.67
C THR A 118 -20.57 -15.65 2.23
N TYR A 119 -20.32 -14.71 3.16
CA TYR A 119 -20.07 -13.29 2.88
C TYR A 119 -18.86 -12.79 3.67
N ASN A 120 -18.32 -11.63 3.26
CA ASN A 120 -17.28 -10.91 4.00
C ASN A 120 -16.03 -11.77 4.30
N GLY A 121 -15.37 -11.47 5.40
CA GLY A 121 -14.12 -12.09 5.82
C GLY A 121 -12.90 -11.37 5.28
N VAL A 122 -11.93 -11.14 6.16
CA VAL A 122 -10.68 -10.44 5.87
C VAL A 122 -9.50 -11.20 6.43
N ALA A 123 -8.33 -11.10 5.79
CA ALA A 123 -7.10 -11.68 6.30
C ALA A 123 -5.89 -10.80 5.97
N ILE A 124 -4.85 -10.92 6.79
CA ILE A 124 -3.49 -10.44 6.51
C ILE A 124 -2.58 -11.67 6.45
N LEU A 125 -2.04 -11.95 5.28
CA LEU A 125 -0.99 -12.93 5.08
C LEU A 125 0.35 -12.21 5.19
N SER A 126 1.34 -12.76 5.88
CA SER A 126 2.64 -12.11 6.06
C SER A 126 3.79 -13.10 6.18
N ARG A 127 4.97 -12.71 5.68
CA ARG A 127 6.20 -13.52 5.76
C ARG A 127 6.77 -13.61 7.18
N VAL A 128 6.42 -12.66 8.03
CA VAL A 128 6.76 -12.67 9.46
C VAL A 128 5.48 -12.78 10.28
N PRO A 129 5.51 -13.37 11.48
CA PRO A 129 4.34 -13.47 12.33
C PRO A 129 3.71 -12.09 12.61
N ALA A 130 2.38 -12.03 12.59
CA ALA A 130 1.62 -10.86 12.96
C ALA A 130 1.63 -10.65 14.49
N ALA A 131 1.81 -9.42 14.93
CA ALA A 131 1.65 -9.04 16.35
C ALA A 131 0.45 -8.09 16.52
N ASN A 132 -0.04 -7.95 17.74
CA ASN A 132 -1.11 -7.02 18.11
C ASN A 132 -2.35 -7.11 17.19
N VAL A 133 -2.78 -8.33 16.88
CA VAL A 133 -3.92 -8.58 15.98
C VAL A 133 -5.21 -8.09 16.65
N LEU A 134 -5.99 -7.29 15.91
CA LEU A 134 -7.28 -6.77 16.34
C LEU A 134 -8.30 -7.00 15.22
N CYS A 135 -9.46 -7.60 15.57
CA CYS A 135 -10.57 -7.81 14.64
C CYS A 135 -11.69 -6.80 14.88
N GLY A 136 -12.24 -6.24 13.82
CA GLY A 136 -13.31 -5.25 13.89
C GLY A 136 -12.83 -3.82 14.17
N ILE A 137 -13.78 -2.92 14.34
CA ILE A 137 -13.54 -1.52 14.73
C ILE A 137 -13.85 -1.40 16.21
N PRO A 138 -12.89 -1.02 17.08
CA PRO A 138 -13.14 -0.87 18.52
C PRO A 138 -14.28 0.12 18.80
N ALA A 139 -15.15 -0.25 19.75
CA ALA A 139 -16.33 0.53 20.15
C ALA A 139 -17.39 0.70 19.05
N TYR A 140 -17.35 -0.09 17.99
CA TYR A 140 -18.39 -0.19 16.98
C TYR A 140 -18.81 -1.67 16.84
N GLU A 141 -19.99 -1.99 17.36
CA GLU A 141 -20.52 -3.35 17.27
C GLU A 141 -20.97 -3.65 15.84
N ASP A 142 -20.23 -4.53 15.18
CA ASP A 142 -20.54 -4.98 13.82
C ASP A 142 -20.42 -6.52 13.78
N PRO A 143 -21.51 -7.25 13.50
CA PRO A 143 -21.45 -8.69 13.34
C PRO A 143 -20.70 -9.14 12.10
N GLN A 144 -20.44 -8.21 11.16
CA GLN A 144 -19.79 -8.52 9.88
C GLN A 144 -18.26 -8.43 10.03
N ARG A 145 -17.59 -9.43 9.48
CA ARG A 145 -16.12 -9.55 9.53
C ARG A 145 -15.49 -8.77 8.37
N ARG A 146 -15.26 -7.46 8.59
CA ARG A 146 -14.83 -6.50 7.56
C ARG A 146 -13.50 -5.83 7.83
N VAL A 147 -12.98 -5.93 9.05
CA VAL A 147 -11.72 -5.27 9.44
C VAL A 147 -10.87 -6.23 10.25
N ILE A 148 -9.59 -6.26 9.93
CA ILE A 148 -8.54 -6.84 10.76
C ILE A 148 -7.30 -5.98 10.68
N SER A 149 -6.62 -5.78 11.80
CA SER A 149 -5.35 -5.04 11.83
C SER A 149 -4.29 -5.82 12.58
N ALA A 150 -3.03 -5.62 12.21
CA ALA A 150 -1.88 -6.26 12.84
C ALA A 150 -0.60 -5.46 12.62
N ASP A 151 0.39 -5.66 13.47
CA ASP A 151 1.73 -5.14 13.29
C ASP A 151 2.59 -6.16 12.53
N ILE A 152 3.12 -5.77 11.39
CA ILE A 152 3.95 -6.60 10.50
C ILE A 152 5.25 -5.87 10.21
N GLY A 153 6.39 -6.40 10.67
CA GLY A 153 7.71 -5.85 10.34
C GLY A 153 7.91 -4.38 10.74
N GLY A 154 7.24 -3.92 11.81
CA GLY A 154 7.31 -2.53 12.29
C GLY A 154 6.34 -1.57 11.61
N VAL A 155 5.41 -2.09 10.80
CA VAL A 155 4.32 -1.33 10.17
C VAL A 155 2.98 -1.84 10.69
N ARG A 156 2.10 -0.93 11.12
CA ARG A 156 0.70 -1.23 11.42
C ARG A 156 -0.07 -1.37 10.11
N LEU A 157 -0.64 -2.55 9.85
CA LEU A 157 -1.49 -2.80 8.69
C LEU A 157 -2.94 -2.91 9.13
N VAL A 158 -3.83 -2.26 8.40
CA VAL A 158 -5.29 -2.39 8.53
C VAL A 158 -5.82 -2.92 7.21
N CYS A 159 -6.39 -4.12 7.23
CA CYS A 159 -7.11 -4.71 6.12
C CYS A 159 -8.60 -4.41 6.26
N ALA A 160 -9.20 -3.72 5.30
CA ALA A 160 -10.59 -3.30 5.34
C ALA A 160 -11.40 -3.78 4.12
N TYR A 161 -12.63 -4.20 4.37
CA TYR A 161 -13.64 -4.47 3.36
C TYR A 161 -14.86 -3.57 3.63
N VAL A 162 -14.88 -2.39 3.03
CA VAL A 162 -15.95 -1.41 3.20
C VAL A 162 -17.27 -1.97 2.64
N PRO A 163 -18.42 -1.80 3.32
CA PRO A 163 -19.71 -2.23 2.78
C PRO A 163 -19.98 -1.70 1.39
N ASN A 164 -20.56 -2.53 0.51
CA ASN A 164 -20.90 -2.10 -0.86
C ASN A 164 -21.97 -1.00 -0.88
N GLY A 165 -23.04 -1.15 -0.08
CA GLY A 165 -24.15 -0.18 -0.01
C GLY A 165 -25.35 -0.53 -0.85
N GLN A 166 -25.25 -1.43 -1.81
CA GLN A 166 -26.32 -1.95 -2.69
C GLN A 166 -27.00 -0.88 -3.56
N SER A 167 -27.66 0.13 -2.97
CA SER A 167 -28.30 1.26 -3.66
C SER A 167 -28.46 2.44 -2.71
N LEU A 168 -28.47 3.68 -3.21
CA LEU A 168 -28.42 4.91 -2.42
C LEU A 168 -29.53 5.07 -1.36
N ASN A 169 -30.68 4.48 -1.58
CA ASN A 169 -31.83 4.59 -0.67
C ASN A 169 -32.02 3.35 0.22
N SER A 170 -31.06 2.43 0.25
CA SER A 170 -31.15 1.20 1.02
C SER A 170 -30.63 1.35 2.46
N ASP A 171 -31.09 0.46 3.37
CA ASP A 171 -30.52 0.33 4.71
C ASP A 171 -29.04 -0.03 4.67
N LYS A 172 -28.62 -0.76 3.63
CA LYS A 172 -27.21 -1.12 3.42
C LYS A 172 -26.35 0.09 3.07
N TYR A 173 -26.93 1.10 2.42
CA TYR A 173 -26.22 2.34 2.15
C TYR A 173 -26.07 3.19 3.40
N ARG A 174 -27.11 3.29 4.24
CA ARG A 174 -27.02 3.94 5.57
C ARG A 174 -25.96 3.26 6.43
N TYR A 175 -26.02 1.94 6.52
CA TYR A 175 -25.00 1.14 7.21
C TYR A 175 -23.58 1.43 6.69
N LYS A 176 -23.37 1.53 5.38
CA LYS A 176 -22.08 1.89 4.78
C LYS A 176 -21.59 3.25 5.27
N LEU A 177 -22.45 4.27 5.30
CA LEU A 177 -22.06 5.61 5.73
C LEU A 177 -21.75 5.68 7.24
N ASP A 178 -22.54 5.01 8.07
CA ASP A 178 -22.31 4.89 9.52
C ASP A 178 -21.01 4.13 9.80
N TRP A 179 -20.79 3.04 9.08
CA TRP A 179 -19.57 2.25 9.15
C TRP A 179 -18.33 3.09 8.78
N LEU A 180 -18.40 3.85 7.69
CA LEU A 180 -17.31 4.75 7.26
C LEU A 180 -17.04 5.86 8.28
N ALA A 181 -18.05 6.37 8.96
CA ALA A 181 -17.88 7.35 10.02
C ALA A 181 -17.14 6.74 11.22
N ALA A 182 -17.56 5.55 11.69
CA ALA A 182 -16.90 4.83 12.77
C ALA A 182 -15.47 4.43 12.41
N PHE A 183 -15.26 3.96 11.17
CA PHE A 183 -13.94 3.58 10.65
C PHE A 183 -12.99 4.78 10.62
N GLY A 184 -13.44 5.94 10.11
CA GLY A 184 -12.64 7.16 10.08
C GLY A 184 -12.25 7.64 11.49
N ALA A 185 -13.18 7.63 12.44
CA ALA A 185 -12.92 8.01 13.83
C ALA A 185 -11.93 7.06 14.52
N TRP A 186 -11.95 5.77 14.19
CA TRP A 186 -10.96 4.82 14.68
C TRP A 186 -9.59 5.05 14.01
N LEU A 187 -9.54 5.22 12.69
CA LEU A 187 -8.28 5.45 11.97
C LEU A 187 -7.56 6.73 12.42
N GLU A 188 -8.27 7.76 12.85
CA GLU A 188 -7.68 8.96 13.45
C GLU A 188 -6.85 8.60 14.69
N ARG A 189 -7.38 7.73 15.58
CA ARG A 189 -6.67 7.25 16.77
C ARG A 189 -5.51 6.32 16.40
N GLU A 190 -5.71 5.42 15.44
CA GLU A 190 -4.65 4.52 14.95
C GLU A 190 -3.49 5.33 14.35
N LEU A 191 -3.78 6.36 13.57
CA LEU A 191 -2.76 7.21 12.96
C LEU A 191 -1.93 7.97 14.01
N ALA A 192 -2.58 8.42 15.08
CA ALA A 192 -1.88 9.07 16.20
C ALA A 192 -1.00 8.10 16.98
N ALA A 193 -1.43 6.84 17.13
CA ALA A 193 -0.70 5.81 17.88
C ALA A 193 0.41 5.14 17.03
N HIS A 194 0.22 5.05 15.72
CA HIS A 194 1.09 4.31 14.80
C HIS A 194 1.55 5.20 13.63
N PRO A 195 2.68 5.90 13.76
CA PRO A 195 3.20 6.76 12.69
C PRO A 195 3.45 6.02 11.37
N ARG A 196 3.76 4.71 11.43
CA ARG A 196 3.90 3.83 10.26
C ARG A 196 2.63 2.99 10.09
N LEU A 197 1.57 3.59 9.56
CA LEU A 197 0.26 2.97 9.35
C LEU A 197 -0.07 2.91 7.86
N ALA A 198 -0.48 1.73 7.39
CA ALA A 198 -1.07 1.53 6.07
C ALA A 198 -2.46 0.91 6.17
N VAL A 199 -3.42 1.45 5.44
CA VAL A 199 -4.81 0.98 5.39
C VAL A 199 -5.09 0.49 3.97
N LEU A 200 -5.24 -0.83 3.84
CA LEU A 200 -5.36 -1.52 2.57
C LEU A 200 -6.75 -2.16 2.45
N GLY A 201 -7.33 -2.15 1.28
CA GLY A 201 -8.58 -2.89 1.10
C GLY A 201 -9.41 -2.49 -0.10
N ASP A 202 -10.57 -3.16 -0.17
CA ASP A 202 -11.66 -2.77 -1.04
C ASP A 202 -12.54 -1.76 -0.31
N TYR A 203 -12.47 -0.52 -0.76
CA TYR A 203 -13.22 0.59 -0.18
C TYR A 203 -14.63 0.69 -0.74
N ASN A 204 -14.91 -0.03 -1.82
CA ASN A 204 -16.19 0.12 -2.54
C ASN A 204 -16.51 1.59 -2.83
N ILE A 205 -15.49 2.41 -3.10
CA ILE A 205 -15.60 3.83 -3.47
C ILE A 205 -14.60 4.16 -4.57
N ALA A 206 -15.09 4.71 -5.68
CA ALA A 206 -14.27 5.37 -6.69
C ALA A 206 -14.20 6.87 -6.36
N PRO A 207 -13.06 7.38 -5.85
CA PRO A 207 -12.97 8.72 -5.26
C PRO A 207 -13.20 9.86 -6.24
N GLU A 208 -12.80 9.68 -7.50
CA GLU A 208 -12.80 10.72 -8.53
C GLU A 208 -13.36 10.17 -9.84
N ASP A 209 -13.68 11.07 -10.77
CA ASP A 209 -14.22 10.66 -12.08
C ASP A 209 -13.23 9.87 -12.91
N ARG A 210 -11.91 10.15 -12.79
CA ARG A 210 -10.85 9.36 -13.43
C ARG A 210 -10.72 7.94 -12.89
N ASP A 211 -11.38 7.62 -11.78
CA ASP A 211 -11.46 6.28 -11.20
C ASP A 211 -12.63 5.46 -11.74
N VAL A 212 -13.37 6.00 -12.71
CA VAL A 212 -14.60 5.43 -13.28
C VAL A 212 -14.50 5.43 -14.80
N HIS A 213 -14.82 4.30 -15.44
CA HIS A 213 -14.73 4.18 -16.89
C HIS A 213 -15.72 5.07 -17.66
N ASP A 214 -16.88 5.34 -17.07
CA ASP A 214 -17.92 6.23 -17.60
C ASP A 214 -18.60 6.97 -16.43
N PRO A 215 -18.03 8.10 -15.99
CA PRO A 215 -18.56 8.86 -14.86
C PRO A 215 -20.02 9.29 -15.03
N LYS A 216 -20.43 9.54 -16.27
CA LYS A 216 -21.80 9.97 -16.58
C LYS A 216 -22.83 8.85 -16.41
N ALA A 217 -22.48 7.64 -16.84
CA ALA A 217 -23.31 6.46 -16.65
C ALA A 217 -23.41 6.02 -15.18
N TRP A 218 -22.40 6.35 -14.37
CA TRP A 218 -22.33 6.04 -12.94
C TRP A 218 -22.89 7.14 -12.04
N GLU A 219 -23.26 8.30 -12.59
CA GLU A 219 -23.86 9.38 -11.81
C GLU A 219 -25.11 8.90 -11.06
N GLY A 220 -25.20 9.24 -9.78
CA GLY A 220 -26.32 8.82 -8.92
C GLY A 220 -26.33 7.34 -8.53
N GLN A 221 -25.24 6.62 -8.73
CA GLN A 221 -25.10 5.23 -8.29
C GLN A 221 -24.23 5.12 -7.03
N VAL A 222 -24.36 3.96 -6.34
CA VAL A 222 -23.45 3.55 -5.27
C VAL A 222 -22.03 3.38 -5.82
N LEU A 223 -21.02 3.48 -4.97
CA LEU A 223 -19.57 3.50 -5.23
C LEU A 223 -19.01 4.85 -5.72
N VAL A 224 -19.87 5.74 -6.22
CA VAL A 224 -19.46 7.06 -6.76
C VAL A 224 -20.25 8.22 -6.18
N SER A 225 -21.14 7.97 -5.24
CA SER A 225 -22.02 9.00 -4.68
C SER A 225 -21.24 10.12 -3.99
N PRO A 226 -21.79 11.35 -3.93
CA PRO A 226 -21.14 12.46 -3.24
C PRO A 226 -20.80 12.17 -1.78
N GLN A 227 -21.67 11.41 -1.07
CA GLN A 227 -21.48 11.04 0.33
C GLN A 227 -20.33 10.05 0.52
N GLU A 228 -20.23 9.03 -0.35
CA GLU A 228 -19.11 8.08 -0.34
C GLU A 228 -17.78 8.78 -0.64
N ARG A 229 -17.75 9.58 -1.68
CA ARG A 229 -16.57 10.39 -2.04
C ARG A 229 -16.19 11.37 -0.93
N ALA A 230 -17.18 11.96 -0.25
CA ALA A 230 -16.94 12.81 0.92
C ALA A 230 -16.35 12.02 2.10
N ALA A 231 -16.82 10.77 2.33
CA ALA A 231 -16.25 9.88 3.35
C ALA A 231 -14.79 9.54 3.04
N PHE A 232 -14.48 9.20 1.78
CA PHE A 232 -13.09 8.94 1.37
C PHE A 232 -12.20 10.19 1.54
N ARG A 233 -12.68 11.37 1.13
CA ARG A 233 -11.95 12.64 1.34
C ARG A 233 -11.68 12.93 2.82
N ARG A 234 -12.60 12.56 3.73
CA ARG A 234 -12.34 12.68 5.18
C ARG A 234 -11.17 11.82 5.63
N LEU A 235 -11.02 10.58 5.12
CA LEU A 235 -9.85 9.75 5.41
C LEU A 235 -8.55 10.42 4.92
N ILE A 236 -8.56 10.97 3.71
CA ILE A 236 -7.42 11.74 3.18
C ILE A 236 -7.12 12.98 4.05
N ALA A 237 -8.15 13.66 4.56
CA ALA A 237 -8.00 14.83 5.41
C ALA A 237 -7.39 14.52 6.79
N LEU A 238 -7.45 13.27 7.28
CA LEU A 238 -6.72 12.82 8.46
C LEU A 238 -5.19 12.84 8.26
N GLY A 239 -4.73 12.94 7.01
CA GLY A 239 -3.31 12.96 6.63
C GLY A 239 -2.89 11.78 5.75
N PHE A 240 -3.74 10.78 5.55
CA PHE A 240 -3.44 9.68 4.65
C PHE A 240 -3.18 10.13 3.22
N LYS A 241 -2.33 9.37 2.51
CA LYS A 241 -2.07 9.54 1.08
C LYS A 241 -2.48 8.28 0.33
N ASP A 242 -3.23 8.43 -0.75
CA ASP A 242 -3.50 7.34 -1.68
C ASP A 242 -2.19 7.00 -2.43
N SER A 243 -1.62 5.83 -2.15
CA SER A 243 -0.32 5.42 -2.68
C SER A 243 -0.29 5.41 -4.20
N PHE A 244 -1.38 5.04 -4.85
CA PHE A 244 -1.48 5.02 -6.31
C PHE A 244 -1.38 6.43 -6.92
N ARG A 245 -1.86 7.44 -6.19
CA ARG A 245 -1.84 8.86 -6.61
C ARG A 245 -0.55 9.60 -6.24
N LEU A 246 0.42 8.93 -5.60
CA LEU A 246 1.77 9.48 -5.41
C LEU A 246 2.60 9.48 -6.70
N PHE A 247 2.19 8.70 -7.69
CA PHE A 247 2.92 8.50 -8.94
C PHE A 247 2.04 8.87 -10.13
N GLU A 248 2.68 9.23 -11.24
CA GLU A 248 2.02 9.31 -12.53
C GLU A 248 1.55 7.89 -12.95
N GLN A 249 0.31 7.77 -13.33
CA GLN A 249 -0.33 6.50 -13.68
C GLN A 249 -0.98 6.59 -15.04
N ALA A 250 -1.04 5.46 -15.72
CA ALA A 250 -1.78 5.37 -16.97
C ALA A 250 -3.25 5.73 -16.75
N GLU A 251 -3.84 6.42 -17.72
CA GLU A 251 -5.29 6.67 -17.72
C GLU A 251 -6.07 5.35 -17.73
N LYS A 252 -7.30 5.40 -17.19
CA LYS A 252 -8.21 4.24 -17.15
C LYS A 252 -7.61 3.00 -16.44
N SER A 253 -6.86 3.26 -15.37
CA SER A 253 -6.34 2.25 -14.47
C SER A 253 -7.39 1.94 -13.39
N TYR A 254 -7.91 0.73 -13.41
CA TYR A 254 -8.98 0.28 -12.52
C TYR A 254 -8.54 -0.96 -11.75
N THR A 255 -9.29 -1.29 -10.67
CA THR A 255 -9.03 -2.44 -9.82
C THR A 255 -10.16 -3.46 -9.85
N TRP A 256 -11.35 -3.07 -10.29
CA TRP A 256 -12.56 -3.89 -10.34
C TRP A 256 -13.30 -3.78 -11.68
N TRP A 257 -13.86 -4.91 -12.15
CA TRP A 257 -14.68 -5.01 -13.36
C TRP A 257 -15.79 -6.03 -13.15
N ASP A 258 -17.05 -5.65 -13.41
CA ASP A 258 -18.18 -6.59 -13.40
C ASP A 258 -17.89 -7.75 -14.38
N TYR A 259 -18.22 -8.98 -13.96
CA TYR A 259 -18.13 -10.16 -14.83
C TYR A 259 -19.02 -10.07 -16.06
N ARG A 260 -20.14 -9.35 -15.94
CA ARG A 260 -21.10 -9.15 -17.03
C ARG A 260 -20.52 -8.27 -18.14
N MET A 261 -21.10 -8.41 -19.34
CA MET A 261 -20.81 -7.56 -20.50
C MET A 261 -19.31 -7.54 -20.94
N ASN A 262 -18.54 -8.58 -20.60
CA ASN A 262 -17.10 -8.61 -20.83
C ASN A 262 -16.36 -7.38 -20.24
N GLY A 263 -16.75 -6.95 -19.04
CA GLY A 263 -16.29 -5.71 -18.41
C GLY A 263 -14.76 -5.57 -18.43
N PHE A 264 -14.03 -6.63 -18.05
CA PHE A 264 -12.56 -6.58 -18.06
C PHE A 264 -11.98 -6.41 -19.47
N LYS A 265 -12.44 -7.18 -20.47
CA LYS A 265 -11.93 -7.07 -21.87
C LYS A 265 -12.20 -5.71 -22.48
N ARG A 266 -13.31 -5.07 -22.10
CA ARG A 266 -13.71 -3.74 -22.57
C ARG A 266 -13.17 -2.60 -21.71
N ASN A 267 -12.45 -2.93 -20.64
CA ASN A 267 -11.98 -2.01 -19.61
C ASN A 267 -13.09 -1.13 -19.00
N LEU A 268 -14.27 -1.71 -18.74
CA LEU A 268 -15.39 -1.04 -18.09
C LEU A 268 -15.24 -1.19 -16.57
N GLY A 269 -14.20 -0.58 -15.99
CA GLY A 269 -13.79 -0.78 -14.61
C GLY A 269 -13.97 0.44 -13.72
N LEU A 270 -13.77 0.21 -12.42
CA LEU A 270 -13.63 1.22 -11.38
C LEU A 270 -12.36 0.94 -10.56
N ARG A 271 -11.72 1.99 -10.07
CA ARG A 271 -10.68 1.87 -9.05
C ARG A 271 -11.32 2.05 -7.68
N ILE A 272 -11.54 0.96 -6.98
CA ILE A 272 -12.22 0.91 -5.68
C ILE A 272 -11.39 0.23 -4.58
N ASP A 273 -10.28 -0.41 -4.96
CA ASP A 273 -9.28 -0.94 -4.03
C ASP A 273 -8.15 0.08 -3.86
N HIS A 274 -7.80 0.38 -2.62
CA HIS A 274 -6.84 1.42 -2.29
C HIS A 274 -5.86 0.96 -1.22
N ILE A 275 -4.64 1.54 -1.25
CA ILE A 275 -3.65 1.49 -0.19
C ILE A 275 -3.42 2.92 0.27
N LEU A 276 -3.94 3.25 1.44
CA LEU A 276 -3.75 4.55 2.07
C LEU A 276 -2.56 4.48 3.03
N LEU A 277 -1.59 5.35 2.86
CA LEU A 277 -0.37 5.41 3.64
C LEU A 277 -0.38 6.62 4.59
N SER A 278 0.09 6.42 5.82
CA SER A 278 0.43 7.52 6.72
C SER A 278 1.49 8.44 6.08
N PRO A 279 1.64 9.69 6.52
CA PRO A 279 2.62 10.61 5.95
C PRO A 279 4.05 10.04 5.95
N SER A 280 4.46 9.34 7.01
CA SER A 280 5.79 8.76 7.11
C SER A 280 6.03 7.63 6.11
N LEU A 281 5.03 6.76 5.88
CA LEU A 281 5.13 5.71 4.86
C LEU A 281 5.03 6.28 3.46
N ALA A 282 4.16 7.26 3.23
CA ALA A 282 3.98 7.91 1.94
C ALA A 282 5.26 8.61 1.46
N ALA A 283 6.01 9.25 2.37
CA ALA A 283 7.30 9.88 2.06
C ALA A 283 8.37 8.88 1.60
N ASN A 284 8.22 7.61 1.96
CA ASN A 284 9.15 6.52 1.63
C ASN A 284 8.57 5.52 0.62
N CYS A 285 7.38 5.78 0.08
CA CYS A 285 6.77 4.94 -0.94
C CYS A 285 7.52 5.15 -2.27
N SER A 286 8.05 4.07 -2.85
CA SER A 286 8.85 4.11 -4.08
C SER A 286 8.07 3.68 -5.32
N ALA A 287 6.98 2.90 -5.14
CA ALA A 287 6.10 2.47 -6.24
C ALA A 287 4.71 2.10 -5.75
N CYS A 288 3.71 2.26 -6.63
CA CYS A 288 2.41 1.64 -6.47
C CYS A 288 1.85 1.25 -7.83
N SER A 289 1.32 0.03 -7.93
CA SER A 289 0.82 -0.53 -9.20
C SER A 289 -0.42 -1.40 -8.99
N ILE A 290 -1.13 -1.66 -10.08
CA ILE A 290 -2.25 -2.60 -10.17
C ILE A 290 -1.79 -3.77 -11.03
N ASP A 291 -1.85 -4.99 -10.49
CA ASP A 291 -1.46 -6.20 -11.23
C ASP A 291 -2.68 -6.82 -11.94
N LEU A 292 -2.71 -6.71 -13.25
CA LEU A 292 -3.82 -7.19 -14.07
C LEU A 292 -3.70 -8.69 -14.45
N GLU A 293 -2.55 -9.32 -14.19
CA GLU A 293 -2.33 -10.73 -14.59
C GLU A 293 -3.36 -11.69 -13.96
N PRO A 294 -3.70 -11.60 -12.66
CA PRO A 294 -4.69 -12.50 -12.05
C PRO A 294 -6.08 -12.42 -12.70
N ARG A 295 -6.43 -11.28 -13.32
CA ARG A 295 -7.70 -11.11 -14.04
C ARG A 295 -7.79 -11.93 -15.34
N ARG A 296 -6.67 -12.47 -15.82
CA ARG A 296 -6.59 -13.30 -17.05
C ARG A 296 -6.66 -14.79 -16.78
N ASN A 297 -6.63 -15.19 -15.51
CA ASN A 297 -6.74 -16.58 -15.10
C ASN A 297 -8.13 -17.15 -15.39
N GLU A 298 -8.25 -18.47 -15.31
CA GLU A 298 -9.56 -19.13 -15.32
C GLU A 298 -10.31 -18.82 -14.00
N ARG A 299 -11.57 -18.46 -14.08
CA ARG A 299 -12.42 -18.09 -12.93
C ARG A 299 -11.77 -17.06 -11.99
N PRO A 300 -11.30 -15.93 -12.52
CA PRO A 300 -10.57 -14.94 -11.73
C PRO A 300 -11.47 -14.25 -10.71
N SER A 301 -10.89 -13.58 -9.71
CA SER A 301 -11.63 -12.55 -8.96
C SER A 301 -12.06 -11.44 -9.91
N ASP A 302 -13.13 -10.72 -9.61
CA ASP A 302 -13.51 -9.48 -10.32
C ASP A 302 -12.62 -8.29 -9.97
N HIS A 303 -11.74 -8.44 -8.96
CA HIS A 303 -10.73 -7.46 -8.60
C HIS A 303 -9.32 -7.89 -9.01
N ALA A 304 -8.45 -6.91 -9.19
CA ALA A 304 -7.01 -7.05 -9.40
C ALA A 304 -6.24 -6.63 -8.13
N PRO A 305 -5.10 -7.26 -7.80
CA PRO A 305 -4.25 -6.83 -6.70
C PRO A 305 -3.72 -5.41 -6.90
N VAL A 306 -3.66 -4.63 -5.80
CA VAL A 306 -2.92 -3.36 -5.71
C VAL A 306 -1.69 -3.62 -4.87
N VAL A 307 -0.53 -3.14 -5.32
CA VAL A 307 0.77 -3.37 -4.67
C VAL A 307 1.47 -2.04 -4.43
N ALA A 308 2.00 -1.83 -3.23
CA ALA A 308 2.85 -0.69 -2.89
C ALA A 308 4.21 -1.17 -2.38
N GLU A 309 5.27 -0.44 -2.73
CA GLU A 309 6.65 -0.65 -2.29
C GLU A 309 7.10 0.52 -1.44
N ILE A 310 7.64 0.23 -0.25
CA ILE A 310 7.97 1.22 0.77
C ILE A 310 9.38 0.95 1.28
N ASN A 311 10.23 1.95 1.27
CA ASN A 311 11.58 1.91 1.84
C ASN A 311 11.49 2.21 3.35
N LEU A 312 11.82 1.21 4.21
CA LEU A 312 11.72 1.31 5.68
C LEU A 312 13.07 1.59 6.32
#